data_e6392a4c8bd657e97962b388f3b835b1
#
_entry.id   e6392a4c8bd657e97962b388f3b835b1
#
_cell.length_a   1.000
_cell.length_b   1.000
_cell.length_c   1.000
_cell.angle_alpha   90.00
_cell.angle_beta   90.00
_cell.angle_gamma   90.00
#
_symmetry.space_group_name_H-M   'P 1'
#
loop_
_entity.id
_entity.type
_entity.pdbx_description
1 polymer ?
#
loop_
_entity_poly.entity_id
_entity_poly.type
_entity_poly.pdbx_seq_one_letter_code
_entity_poly.pdbx_strand_id
1 'polypeptide(L)'
;MRIGQSIDIHQLVEGRKLILGGVEIPYEKGLKGHSDADVLLHAIIESIIGALGGGDIGKHFPDTDDRYKGISSMILLEETYKLMNEKGYKIGNVDAIIMTEQPKMAPHIPTMRHNIAEALHCDVTQINVKATRGEKLGFVGRGEGIVSQAVCLLENV
;
A
#
# COMPACT_ATOMS: atom_id res chain seq x y z
N MET A 1 10.04 -19.40 -5.11
CA MET A 1 10.07 -18.44 -3.98
C MET A 1 10.75 -17.16 -4.42
N ARG A 2 10.14 -15.99 -4.17
CA ARG A 2 10.70 -14.67 -4.50
C ARG A 2 10.37 -13.68 -3.38
N ILE A 3 11.28 -12.75 -3.12
CA ILE A 3 11.11 -11.69 -2.14
C ILE A 3 11.07 -10.36 -2.88
N GLY A 4 10.17 -9.47 -2.47
CA GLY A 4 10.11 -8.10 -2.93
C GLY A 4 9.96 -7.13 -1.77
N GLN A 5 10.42 -5.93 -1.94
CA GLN A 5 10.28 -4.86 -0.95
C GLN A 5 10.03 -3.53 -1.64
N SER A 6 9.40 -2.62 -0.93
CA SER A 6 9.19 -1.26 -1.43
C SER A 6 8.99 -0.29 -0.28
N ILE A 7 9.20 0.96 -0.58
CA ILE A 7 8.87 2.09 0.28
C ILE A 7 8.15 3.15 -0.57
N ASP A 8 7.09 3.74 -0.04
CA ASP A 8 6.35 4.81 -0.70
C ASP A 8 6.06 5.94 0.29
N ILE A 9 6.02 7.16 -0.21
CA ILE A 9 5.86 8.37 0.59
C ILE A 9 4.86 9.30 -0.10
N HIS A 10 3.86 9.76 0.63
CA HIS A 10 2.92 10.77 0.13
C HIS A 10 2.77 11.90 1.14
N GLN A 11 2.62 13.12 0.62
CA GLN A 11 2.39 14.33 1.42
C GLN A 11 0.96 14.37 1.95
N LEU A 12 0.79 14.76 3.22
CA LEU A 12 -0.51 15.08 3.81
C LEU A 12 -0.92 16.50 3.41
N VAL A 13 -2.11 16.63 2.84
CA VAL A 13 -2.66 17.91 2.40
C VAL A 13 -4.12 18.03 2.79
N GLU A 14 -4.60 19.27 2.94
CA GLU A 14 -6.01 19.56 3.17
C GLU A 14 -6.84 19.26 1.91
N GLY A 15 -8.15 19.01 2.09
CA GLY A 15 -9.08 18.82 0.98
C GLY A 15 -9.04 17.46 0.30
N ARG A 16 -8.34 16.51 0.87
CA ARG A 16 -8.28 15.12 0.38
C ARG A 16 -8.76 14.16 1.46
N LYS A 17 -9.41 13.08 1.04
CA LYS A 17 -9.71 11.96 1.93
C LYS A 17 -8.43 11.21 2.26
N LEU A 18 -8.32 10.70 3.49
CA LEU A 18 -7.24 9.83 3.90
C LEU A 18 -7.69 8.39 3.70
N ILE A 19 -7.07 7.71 2.73
CA ILE A 19 -7.37 6.33 2.41
C ILE A 19 -6.10 5.51 2.57
N LEU A 20 -6.15 4.49 3.45
CA LEU A 20 -5.03 3.59 3.72
C LEU A 20 -5.55 2.16 3.84
N GLY A 21 -4.94 1.24 3.10
CA GLY A 21 -5.38 -0.15 3.06
C GLY A 21 -6.82 -0.31 2.59
N GLY A 22 -7.27 0.57 1.69
CA GLY A 22 -8.64 0.60 1.21
C GLY A 22 -9.65 1.13 2.22
N VAL A 23 -9.21 1.70 3.35
CA VAL A 23 -10.07 2.22 4.43
C VAL A 23 -10.02 3.75 4.40
N GLU A 24 -11.20 4.38 4.33
CA GLU A 24 -11.32 5.82 4.52
C GLU A 24 -11.23 6.13 6.02
N ILE A 25 -10.18 6.82 6.43
CA ILE A 25 -9.91 7.15 7.82
C ILE A 25 -10.33 8.59 8.08
N PRO A 26 -11.20 8.85 9.08
CA PRO A 26 -11.55 10.22 9.46
C PRO A 26 -10.32 11.01 9.90
N TYR A 27 -10.01 12.05 9.17
CA TYR A 27 -8.89 12.95 9.47
C TYR A 27 -9.06 14.25 8.70
N GLU A 28 -8.46 15.33 9.20
CA GLU A 28 -8.51 16.66 8.59
C GLU A 28 -7.72 16.79 7.29
N LYS A 29 -6.79 15.88 7.05
CA LYS A 29 -5.94 15.83 5.84
C LYS A 29 -6.02 14.46 5.19
N GLY A 30 -5.68 14.41 3.91
CA GLY A 30 -5.49 13.18 3.17
C GLY A 30 -4.19 13.21 2.38
N LEU A 31 -3.88 12.11 1.72
CA LEU A 31 -2.64 11.99 0.96
C LEU A 31 -2.80 12.54 -0.45
N LYS A 32 -1.79 13.28 -0.91
CA LYS A 32 -1.71 13.83 -2.25
C LYS A 32 -1.13 12.80 -3.21
N GLY A 33 -1.77 12.63 -4.35
CA GLY A 33 -1.30 11.74 -5.42
C GLY A 33 -2.26 11.72 -6.59
N HIS A 34 -1.84 11.06 -7.68
CA HIS A 34 -2.63 10.94 -8.91
C HIS A 34 -3.87 10.03 -8.73
N SER A 35 -3.67 8.88 -8.04
CA SER A 35 -4.75 7.97 -7.62
C SER A 35 -5.37 8.47 -6.30
N ASP A 36 -5.97 7.57 -5.52
CA ASP A 36 -6.42 7.87 -4.15
C ASP A 36 -5.25 8.06 -3.17
N ALA A 37 -4.02 7.85 -3.63
CA ALA A 37 -2.78 7.98 -2.87
C ALA A 37 -2.69 7.08 -1.63
N ASP A 38 -3.27 5.88 -1.72
CA ASP A 38 -3.15 4.87 -0.67
C ASP A 38 -1.71 4.36 -0.59
N VAL A 39 -0.93 5.00 0.27
CA VAL A 39 0.51 4.72 0.38
C VAL A 39 0.81 3.30 0.83
N LEU A 40 -0.07 2.70 1.65
CA LEU A 40 0.09 1.31 2.08
C LEU A 40 -0.06 0.35 0.90
N LEU A 41 -1.13 0.49 0.14
CA LEU A 41 -1.36 -0.37 -1.02
C LEU A 41 -0.29 -0.17 -2.09
N HIS A 42 0.16 1.07 -2.32
CA HIS A 42 1.26 1.34 -3.27
C HIS A 42 2.54 0.60 -2.89
N ALA A 43 2.91 0.60 -1.61
CA ALA A 43 4.09 -0.14 -1.15
C ALA A 43 3.93 -1.65 -1.34
N ILE A 44 2.75 -2.19 -1.05
CA ILE A 44 2.47 -3.62 -1.24
C ILE A 44 2.52 -3.98 -2.73
N ILE A 45 1.84 -3.21 -3.58
CA ILE A 45 1.83 -3.40 -5.04
C ILE A 45 3.27 -3.43 -5.58
N GLU A 46 4.06 -2.43 -5.25
CA GLU A 46 5.42 -2.31 -5.77
C GLU A 46 6.34 -3.41 -5.23
N SER A 47 6.13 -3.87 -4.00
CA SER A 47 6.87 -5.01 -3.47
C SER A 47 6.61 -6.29 -4.28
N ILE A 48 5.37 -6.51 -4.69
CA ILE A 48 4.99 -7.65 -5.54
C ILE A 48 5.62 -7.52 -6.93
N ILE A 49 5.50 -6.34 -7.54
CA ILE A 49 6.10 -6.06 -8.85
C ILE A 49 7.62 -6.29 -8.79
N GLY A 50 8.27 -5.83 -7.72
CA GLY A 50 9.70 -6.04 -7.51
C GLY A 50 10.07 -7.51 -7.37
N ALA A 51 9.30 -8.29 -6.61
CA ALA A 51 9.51 -9.73 -6.48
C ALA A 51 9.40 -10.45 -7.82
N LEU A 52 8.51 -9.98 -8.70
CA LEU A 52 8.34 -10.53 -10.06
C LEU A 52 9.43 -10.09 -11.03
N GLY A 53 10.31 -9.18 -10.64
CA GLY A 53 11.30 -8.59 -11.54
C GLY A 53 10.68 -7.66 -12.59
N GLY A 54 9.52 -7.08 -12.28
CA GLY A 54 8.72 -6.27 -13.20
C GLY A 54 9.05 -4.78 -13.24
N GLY A 55 10.11 -4.35 -12.58
CA GLY A 55 10.47 -2.94 -12.45
C GLY A 55 9.78 -2.28 -11.26
N ASP A 56 9.16 -1.16 -11.47
CA ASP A 56 8.47 -0.37 -10.44
C ASP A 56 6.98 -0.16 -10.76
N ILE A 57 6.26 0.45 -9.83
CA ILE A 57 4.82 0.70 -9.98
C ILE A 57 4.52 1.65 -11.15
N GLY A 58 5.37 2.63 -11.40
CA GLY A 58 5.18 3.59 -12.49
C GLY A 58 5.23 2.97 -13.88
N LYS A 59 5.89 1.84 -14.03
CA LYS A 59 5.93 1.08 -15.28
C LYS A 59 4.58 0.45 -15.63
N HIS A 60 3.83 0.02 -14.63
CA HIS A 60 2.54 -0.68 -14.79
C HIS A 60 1.36 0.28 -14.69
N PHE A 61 1.45 1.27 -13.82
CA PHE A 61 0.38 2.22 -13.52
C PHE A 61 0.94 3.64 -13.51
N PRO A 62 1.34 4.18 -14.71
CA PRO A 62 1.96 5.50 -14.76
C PRO A 62 1.02 6.61 -14.30
N ASP A 63 1.53 7.53 -13.48
CA ASP A 63 0.79 8.68 -12.96
C ASP A 63 0.47 9.74 -14.05
N THR A 64 1.02 9.57 -15.23
CA THR A 64 0.70 10.38 -16.41
C THR A 64 -0.49 9.86 -17.20
N ASP A 65 -1.00 8.68 -16.87
CA ASP A 65 -2.12 8.05 -17.57
C ASP A 65 -3.44 8.42 -16.89
N ASP A 66 -4.31 9.10 -17.62
CA ASP A 66 -5.60 9.57 -17.12
C ASP A 66 -6.55 8.46 -16.65
N ARG A 67 -6.33 7.21 -17.12
CA ARG A 67 -7.09 6.04 -16.67
C ARG A 67 -6.97 5.81 -15.15
N TYR A 68 -5.84 6.22 -14.57
CA TYR A 68 -5.55 6.02 -13.14
C TYR A 68 -5.81 7.25 -12.28
N LYS A 69 -6.27 8.35 -12.90
CA LYS A 69 -6.60 9.56 -12.16
C LYS A 69 -7.76 9.33 -11.19
N GLY A 70 -7.49 9.53 -9.91
CA GLY A 70 -8.49 9.33 -8.85
C GLY A 70 -8.91 7.88 -8.63
N ILE A 71 -8.23 6.92 -9.25
CA ILE A 71 -8.57 5.50 -9.14
C ILE A 71 -8.36 4.98 -7.72
N SER A 72 -9.21 4.05 -7.28
CA SER A 72 -8.99 3.29 -6.05
C SER A 72 -7.76 2.39 -6.20
N SER A 73 -6.83 2.48 -5.27
CA SER A 73 -5.65 1.61 -5.26
C SER A 73 -5.98 0.15 -4.97
N MET A 74 -7.19 -0.14 -4.45
CA MET A 74 -7.69 -1.52 -4.36
C MET A 74 -7.80 -2.17 -5.75
N ILE A 75 -8.23 -1.39 -6.75
CA ILE A 75 -8.30 -1.88 -8.15
C ILE A 75 -6.88 -2.17 -8.67
N LEU A 76 -5.92 -1.29 -8.37
CA LEU A 76 -4.53 -1.52 -8.75
C LEU A 76 -3.95 -2.77 -8.09
N LEU A 77 -4.34 -3.03 -6.84
CA LEU A 77 -3.91 -4.23 -6.12
C LEU A 77 -4.49 -5.50 -6.75
N GLU A 78 -5.77 -5.47 -7.14
CA GLU A 78 -6.41 -6.58 -7.86
C GLU A 78 -5.74 -6.86 -9.20
N GLU A 79 -5.39 -5.81 -9.95
CA GLU A 79 -4.65 -5.95 -11.21
C GLU A 79 -3.24 -6.54 -10.97
N THR A 80 -2.61 -6.15 -9.87
CA THR A 80 -1.30 -6.70 -9.47
C THR A 80 -1.41 -8.19 -9.12
N TYR A 81 -2.51 -8.60 -8.47
CA TYR A 81 -2.79 -10.02 -8.23
C TYR A 81 -2.87 -10.79 -9.54
N LYS A 82 -3.60 -10.26 -10.54
CA LYS A 82 -3.71 -10.93 -11.84
C LYS A 82 -2.35 -11.12 -12.48
N LEU A 83 -1.52 -10.07 -12.49
CA LEU A 83 -0.17 -10.13 -13.01
C LEU A 83 0.69 -11.19 -12.30
N MET A 84 0.61 -11.24 -10.97
CA MET A 84 1.31 -12.22 -10.15
C MET A 84 0.87 -13.65 -10.49
N ASN A 85 -0.44 -13.86 -10.55
CA ASN A 85 -1.03 -15.17 -10.83
C ASN A 85 -0.69 -15.67 -12.24
N GLU A 86 -0.74 -14.79 -13.24
CA GLU A 86 -0.35 -15.12 -14.63
C GLU A 86 1.11 -15.55 -14.72
N LYS A 87 1.97 -15.04 -13.86
CA LYS A 87 3.39 -15.42 -13.80
C LYS A 87 3.63 -16.69 -12.95
N GLY A 88 2.57 -17.33 -12.46
CA GLY A 88 2.66 -18.58 -11.71
C GLY A 88 3.03 -18.41 -10.23
N TYR A 89 2.73 -17.24 -9.63
CA TYR A 89 3.03 -16.96 -8.24
C TYR A 89 1.77 -16.65 -7.43
N LYS A 90 1.86 -16.88 -6.15
CA LYS A 90 0.86 -16.53 -5.14
C LYS A 90 1.55 -15.90 -3.92
N ILE A 91 0.77 -15.26 -3.08
CA ILE A 91 1.28 -14.69 -1.82
C ILE A 91 1.67 -15.83 -0.85
N GLY A 92 2.91 -15.80 -0.36
CA GLY A 92 3.33 -16.51 0.82
C GLY A 92 2.96 -15.70 2.07
N ASN A 93 3.49 -14.49 2.18
CA ASN A 93 3.05 -13.51 3.18
C ASN A 93 3.45 -12.08 2.78
N VAL A 94 2.79 -11.13 3.42
CA VAL A 94 3.14 -9.70 3.34
C VAL A 94 3.29 -9.16 4.76
N ASP A 95 4.38 -8.42 5.00
CA ASP A 95 4.58 -7.64 6.21
C ASP A 95 4.78 -6.17 5.81
N ALA A 96 3.94 -5.30 6.32
CA ALA A 96 3.95 -3.89 5.97
C ALA A 96 3.94 -2.99 7.20
N ILE A 97 4.47 -1.79 7.04
CA ILE A 97 4.54 -0.78 8.09
C ILE A 97 3.94 0.51 7.57
N ILE A 98 3.10 1.16 8.38
CA ILE A 98 2.65 2.53 8.18
C ILE A 98 3.38 3.40 9.18
N MET A 99 4.12 4.38 8.69
CA MET A 99 4.80 5.37 9.54
C MET A 99 4.04 6.69 9.45
N THR A 100 3.31 7.02 10.51
CA THR A 100 2.50 8.24 10.60
C THR A 100 2.42 8.75 12.04
N GLU A 101 2.49 10.07 12.22
CA GLU A 101 2.33 10.66 13.55
C GLU A 101 0.87 10.64 14.00
N GLN A 102 -0.02 11.02 13.12
CA GLN A 102 -1.47 11.02 13.28
C GLN A 102 -2.13 10.68 11.93
N PRO A 103 -3.35 10.16 11.89
CA PRO A 103 -4.18 9.69 13.01
C PRO A 103 -3.74 8.29 13.49
N LYS A 104 -4.38 7.81 14.58
CA LYS A 104 -4.12 6.47 15.13
C LYS A 104 -4.60 5.39 14.17
N MET A 105 -3.74 4.44 13.84
CA MET A 105 -4.00 3.39 12.85
C MET A 105 -4.65 2.14 13.45
N ALA A 106 -4.36 1.83 14.71
CA ALA A 106 -4.75 0.56 15.32
C ALA A 106 -6.21 0.16 15.11
N PRO A 107 -7.22 1.06 15.23
CA PRO A 107 -8.62 0.69 15.01
C PRO A 107 -8.92 0.23 13.58
N HIS A 108 -8.11 0.60 12.61
CA HIS A 108 -8.35 0.39 11.18
C HIS A 108 -7.58 -0.80 10.60
N ILE A 109 -6.55 -1.26 11.31
CA ILE A 109 -5.65 -2.34 10.82
C ILE A 109 -6.39 -3.64 10.51
N PRO A 110 -7.33 -4.13 11.33
CA PRO A 110 -8.05 -5.36 10.98
C PRO A 110 -8.76 -5.29 9.63
N THR A 111 -9.42 -4.17 9.33
CA THR A 111 -10.11 -3.97 8.05
C THR A 111 -9.12 -3.85 6.89
N MET A 112 -8.00 -3.16 7.08
CA MET A 112 -6.93 -3.09 6.07
C MET A 112 -6.43 -4.48 5.69
N ARG A 113 -6.15 -5.32 6.69
CA ARG A 113 -5.69 -6.69 6.46
C ARG A 113 -6.70 -7.52 5.68
N HIS A 114 -7.98 -7.42 6.02
CA HIS A 114 -9.07 -8.08 5.31
C HIS A 114 -9.14 -7.64 3.84
N ASN A 115 -9.11 -6.34 3.60
CA ASN A 115 -9.16 -5.79 2.25
C ASN A 115 -7.99 -6.30 1.39
N ILE A 116 -6.79 -6.29 1.94
CA ILE A 116 -5.59 -6.73 1.23
C ILE A 116 -5.64 -8.24 0.95
N ALA A 117 -6.02 -9.04 1.95
CA ALA A 117 -6.10 -10.49 1.80
C ALA A 117 -7.14 -10.89 0.74
N GLU A 118 -8.29 -10.22 0.73
CA GLU A 118 -9.33 -10.46 -0.27
C GLU A 118 -8.85 -10.13 -1.67
N ALA A 119 -8.22 -8.98 -1.87
CA ALA A 119 -7.71 -8.56 -3.19
C ALA A 119 -6.58 -9.46 -3.69
N LEU A 120 -5.77 -10.01 -2.79
CA LEU A 120 -4.63 -10.89 -3.12
C LEU A 120 -4.99 -12.38 -3.08
N HIS A 121 -6.25 -12.72 -2.81
CA HIS A 121 -6.76 -14.10 -2.76
C HIS A 121 -5.94 -14.99 -1.81
N CYS A 122 -5.66 -14.49 -0.62
CA CYS A 122 -4.93 -15.22 0.41
C CYS A 122 -5.64 -15.14 1.76
N ASP A 123 -5.16 -15.90 2.74
CA ASP A 123 -5.70 -15.86 4.08
C ASP A 123 -5.24 -14.60 4.82
N VAL A 124 -6.10 -14.05 5.68
CA VAL A 124 -5.78 -12.83 6.43
C VAL A 124 -4.55 -13.00 7.33
N THR A 125 -4.24 -14.23 7.75
CA THR A 125 -3.04 -14.53 8.55
C THR A 125 -1.74 -14.36 7.76
N GLN A 126 -1.83 -14.30 6.43
CA GLN A 126 -0.67 -14.06 5.56
C GLN A 126 -0.38 -12.56 5.39
N ILE A 127 -1.24 -11.69 5.91
CA ILE A 127 -1.10 -10.23 5.80
C ILE A 127 -0.90 -9.63 7.19
N ASN A 128 0.22 -8.96 7.39
CA ASN A 128 0.49 -8.20 8.61
C ASN A 128 0.66 -6.72 8.28
N VAL A 129 0.07 -5.86 9.11
CA VAL A 129 0.22 -4.40 9.02
C VAL A 129 0.55 -3.87 10.40
N LYS A 130 1.67 -3.16 10.50
CA LYS A 130 2.15 -2.49 11.71
C LYS A 130 2.05 -0.98 11.52
N ALA A 131 1.89 -0.25 12.61
CA ALA A 131 1.97 1.20 12.61
C ALA A 131 3.08 1.65 13.55
N THR A 132 3.79 2.69 13.15
CA THR A 132 4.81 3.34 13.97
C THR A 132 4.70 4.85 13.82
N ARG A 133 5.16 5.58 14.81
CA ARG A 133 5.19 7.05 14.80
C ARG A 133 6.59 7.56 14.42
N GLY A 134 6.67 8.83 14.05
CA GLY A 134 7.94 9.50 13.84
C GLY A 134 8.57 10.01 15.12
N GLU A 135 7.92 9.84 16.27
CA GLU A 135 8.39 10.34 17.58
C GLU A 135 8.73 11.84 17.55
N LYS A 136 7.88 12.62 16.86
CA LYS A 136 8.01 14.05 16.63
C LYS A 136 9.25 14.45 15.81
N LEU A 137 9.91 13.49 15.18
CA LEU A 137 11.10 13.70 14.37
C LEU A 137 10.77 13.71 12.88
N GLY A 138 11.45 14.60 12.15
CA GLY A 138 11.38 14.66 10.70
C GLY A 138 9.98 15.00 10.17
N PHE A 139 9.79 14.79 8.85
CA PHE A 139 8.53 15.13 8.19
C PHE A 139 7.36 14.26 8.67
N VAL A 140 7.60 13.03 9.08
CA VAL A 140 6.57 12.18 9.67
C VAL A 140 6.16 12.73 11.03
N GLY A 141 7.13 13.02 11.88
CA GLY A 141 6.88 13.57 13.23
C GLY A 141 6.24 14.95 13.22
N ARG A 142 6.42 15.73 12.15
CA ARG A 142 5.75 17.02 11.95
C ARG A 142 4.38 16.88 11.28
N GLY A 143 3.94 15.69 10.93
CA GLY A 143 2.65 15.49 10.27
C GLY A 143 2.58 15.97 8.83
N GLU A 144 3.71 16.01 8.13
CA GLU A 144 3.79 16.49 6.75
C GLU A 144 3.54 15.38 5.73
N GLY A 145 3.72 14.14 6.11
CA GLY A 145 3.55 13.00 5.21
C GLY A 145 3.44 11.67 5.94
N ILE A 146 3.07 10.66 5.18
CA ILE A 146 3.00 9.26 5.63
C ILE A 146 3.93 8.43 4.75
N VAL A 147 4.68 7.54 5.39
CA VAL A 147 5.54 6.55 4.73
C VAL A 147 4.93 5.18 4.93
N SER A 148 4.99 4.34 3.92
CA SER A 148 4.73 2.92 4.08
C SER A 148 5.87 2.10 3.48
N GLN A 149 6.17 0.99 4.11
CA GLN A 149 7.15 0.02 3.64
C GLN A 149 6.51 -1.35 3.64
N ALA A 150 6.76 -2.14 2.62
CA ALA A 150 6.25 -3.48 2.53
C ALA A 150 7.33 -4.46 2.09
N VAL A 151 7.24 -5.66 2.62
CA VAL A 151 8.03 -6.83 2.20
C VAL A 151 7.03 -7.92 1.87
N CYS A 152 7.20 -8.59 0.75
CA CYS A 152 6.41 -9.76 0.41
C CYS A 152 7.28 -10.96 0.10
N LEU A 153 6.75 -12.12 0.41
CA LEU A 153 7.26 -13.40 -0.05
C LEU A 153 6.25 -13.98 -1.03
N LEU A 154 6.71 -14.31 -2.23
CA LEU A 154 5.91 -15.01 -3.24
C LEU A 154 6.35 -16.47 -3.34
N GLU A 155 5.37 -17.33 -3.47
CA GLU A 155 5.56 -18.77 -3.66
C GLU A 155 5.06 -19.17 -5.04
N ASN A 156 5.57 -20.26 -5.57
CA ASN A 156 5.01 -20.85 -6.78
C ASN A 156 3.61 -21.40 -6.51
N VAL A 157 2.75 -21.23 -7.47
CA VAL A 157 1.41 -21.82 -7.44
C VAL A 157 1.49 -23.34 -7.50
#